data_483cb973913f915463bdf2af1d07e499
#
_entry.id   483cb973913f915463bdf2af1d07e499
#
_cell.length_a   1.000
_cell.length_b   1.000
_cell.length_c   1.000
_cell.angle_alpha   90.00
_cell.angle_beta   90.00
_cell.angle_gamma   90.00
#
_symmetry.space_group_name_H-M   'P 1'
#
loop_
_entity.id
_entity.type
_entity.pdbx_description
1 polymer ?
#
loop_
_entity_poly.entity_id
_entity_poly.type
_entity_poly.pdbx_seq_one_letter_code
_entity_poly.pdbx_strand_id
1 'polypeptide(L)'
;PISALNMKPSIGVAIGFIPFATLFIFICINRPVILLAITFMLNYLIMGINRYHSIPIAITNIFDLLYGIMLALILLKQLQSNHHFRKILNVYTCITLVWLLYCIINIGNGITGEFYMEAWLRILRPWALYPILTCIILSIHCNRYTFIHYFLILWGIMTLLAAAKGYWQKNKGFDSTELSWLWAYGARTHFIHSGIRYFSFFTDAGLFGASMGLSCTVFTLTFFYTKNLFLRLFYLIVGMAGFYGLLISGTRSAIAVPIAGLGLFLFLS
;
A
#
# COMPACT_ATOMS: atom_id res chain seq x y z
N PRO A 1 -12.69 -38.61 -0.54
CA PRO A 1 -11.52 -39.02 -1.32
C PRO A 1 -11.91 -39.62 -2.68
N ILE A 2 -13.02 -40.35 -2.81
CA ILE A 2 -13.40 -41.01 -4.07
C ILE A 2 -13.95 -40.04 -5.12
N SER A 3 -14.57 -38.93 -4.72
CA SER A 3 -15.03 -37.86 -5.60
C SER A 3 -13.90 -36.99 -6.20
N ALA A 4 -12.72 -37.00 -5.59
CA ALA A 4 -11.56 -36.23 -6.06
C ALA A 4 -10.88 -36.85 -7.29
N LEU A 5 -11.13 -38.12 -7.58
CA LEU A 5 -10.50 -38.83 -8.71
C LEU A 5 -11.14 -38.50 -10.07
N ASN A 6 -12.39 -38.01 -10.08
CA ASN A 6 -13.12 -37.65 -11.31
C ASN A 6 -13.36 -36.15 -11.50
N MET A 7 -12.91 -35.32 -10.56
CA MET A 7 -13.02 -33.87 -10.68
C MET A 7 -11.76 -33.27 -11.30
N LYS A 8 -11.92 -32.18 -12.09
CA LYS A 8 -10.81 -31.37 -12.58
C LYS A 8 -9.89 -31.04 -11.40
N PRO A 9 -8.55 -31.16 -11.51
CA PRO A 9 -7.62 -30.94 -10.39
C PRO A 9 -7.80 -29.60 -9.67
N SER A 10 -8.34 -28.58 -10.37
CA SER A 10 -8.70 -27.29 -9.80
C SER A 10 -9.79 -27.35 -8.72
N ILE A 11 -10.76 -28.27 -8.84
CA ILE A 11 -11.85 -28.42 -7.87
C ILE A 11 -11.35 -29.12 -6.60
N GLY A 12 -10.49 -30.12 -6.76
CA GLY A 12 -9.86 -30.81 -5.61
C GLY A 12 -8.99 -29.88 -4.78
N VAL A 13 -8.22 -29.00 -5.44
CA VAL A 13 -7.43 -27.96 -4.79
C VAL A 13 -8.34 -26.96 -4.06
N ALA A 14 -9.43 -26.50 -4.71
CA ALA A 14 -10.37 -25.56 -4.10
C ALA A 14 -11.01 -26.13 -2.82
N ILE A 15 -11.43 -27.39 -2.85
CA ILE A 15 -12.00 -28.09 -1.67
C ILE A 15 -10.95 -28.22 -0.56
N GLY A 16 -9.69 -28.53 -0.90
CA GLY A 16 -8.59 -28.61 0.08
C GLY A 16 -8.26 -27.27 0.74
N PHE A 17 -8.53 -26.14 0.08
CA PHE A 17 -8.34 -24.80 0.63
C PHE A 17 -9.45 -24.33 1.58
N ILE A 18 -10.64 -24.94 1.57
CA ILE A 18 -11.77 -24.53 2.42
C ILE A 18 -11.40 -24.44 3.92
N PRO A 19 -10.77 -25.45 4.56
CA PRO A 19 -10.44 -25.36 5.98
C PRO A 19 -9.42 -24.25 6.28
N PHE A 20 -8.49 -23.98 5.35
CA PHE A 20 -7.55 -22.87 5.52
C PHE A 20 -8.24 -21.52 5.35
N ALA A 21 -9.13 -21.38 4.39
CA ALA A 21 -9.92 -20.19 4.19
C ALA A 21 -10.84 -19.90 5.39
N THR A 22 -11.51 -20.92 5.94
CA THR A 22 -12.35 -20.76 7.14
C THR A 22 -11.56 -20.39 8.37
N LEU A 23 -10.38 -20.99 8.59
CA LEU A 23 -9.47 -20.61 9.67
C LEU A 23 -8.97 -19.17 9.49
N PHE A 24 -8.59 -18.80 8.27
CA PHE A 24 -8.16 -17.44 7.94
C PHE A 24 -9.26 -16.41 8.21
N ILE A 25 -10.49 -16.66 7.78
CA ILE A 25 -11.65 -15.81 8.03
C ILE A 25 -11.89 -15.69 9.54
N PHE A 26 -11.84 -16.80 10.28
CA PHE A 26 -11.98 -16.79 11.75
C PHE A 26 -10.92 -15.93 12.44
N ILE A 27 -9.66 -16.03 12.01
CA ILE A 27 -8.56 -15.20 12.52
C ILE A 27 -8.81 -13.71 12.19
N CYS A 28 -9.24 -13.39 10.97
CA CYS A 28 -9.54 -12.03 10.54
C CYS A 28 -10.69 -11.41 11.33
N ILE A 29 -11.75 -12.17 11.62
CA ILE A 29 -12.88 -11.71 12.44
C ILE A 29 -12.41 -11.34 13.84
N ASN A 30 -11.57 -12.16 14.45
CA ASN A 30 -11.06 -11.92 15.79
C ASN A 30 -9.99 -10.82 15.85
N ARG A 31 -9.18 -10.69 14.79
CA ARG A 31 -8.05 -9.74 14.72
C ARG A 31 -8.03 -8.99 13.38
N PRO A 32 -8.89 -8.01 13.15
CA PRO A 32 -8.97 -7.26 11.88
C PRO A 32 -7.66 -6.52 11.52
N VAL A 33 -6.77 -6.33 12.49
CA VAL A 33 -5.42 -5.79 12.28
C VAL A 33 -4.58 -6.65 11.34
N ILE A 34 -4.80 -7.98 11.35
CA ILE A 34 -4.09 -8.89 10.44
C ILE A 34 -4.50 -8.62 8.98
N LEU A 35 -5.79 -8.36 8.76
CA LEU A 35 -6.28 -8.03 7.42
C LEU A 35 -5.70 -6.70 6.90
N LEU A 36 -5.56 -5.70 7.79
CA LEU A 36 -4.88 -4.45 7.44
C LEU A 36 -3.41 -4.67 7.08
N ALA A 37 -2.70 -5.51 7.85
CA ALA A 37 -1.32 -5.87 7.56
C ALA A 37 -1.18 -6.55 6.19
N ILE A 38 -2.08 -7.49 5.87
CA ILE A 38 -2.11 -8.18 4.58
C ILE A 38 -2.41 -7.19 3.45
N THR A 39 -3.39 -6.30 3.61
CA THR A 39 -3.72 -5.26 2.62
C THR A 39 -2.50 -4.37 2.35
N PHE A 40 -1.77 -3.99 3.40
CA PHE A 40 -0.56 -3.20 3.30
C PHE A 40 0.56 -3.95 2.55
N MET A 41 0.82 -5.22 2.88
CA MET A 41 1.80 -6.06 2.17
C MET A 41 1.44 -6.23 0.70
N LEU A 42 0.17 -6.52 0.41
CA LEU A 42 -0.32 -6.64 -0.97
C LEU A 42 -0.12 -5.36 -1.75
N ASN A 43 -0.36 -4.20 -1.15
CA ASN A 43 -0.14 -2.91 -1.81
C ASN A 43 1.32 -2.71 -2.27
N TYR A 44 2.30 -3.25 -1.52
CA TYR A 44 3.71 -3.22 -1.93
C TYR A 44 4.04 -4.24 -3.04
N LEU A 45 3.47 -5.44 -2.99
CA LEU A 45 3.95 -6.59 -3.75
C LEU A 45 3.11 -6.93 -4.98
N ILE A 46 1.80 -6.61 -4.96
CA ILE A 46 0.84 -7.15 -5.93
C ILE A 46 1.16 -6.77 -7.38
N MET A 47 1.69 -5.57 -7.61
CA MET A 47 2.07 -5.13 -8.95
C MET A 47 3.34 -5.84 -9.44
N GLY A 48 4.28 -6.10 -8.53
CA GLY A 48 5.42 -6.97 -8.82
C GLY A 48 4.96 -8.39 -9.19
N ILE A 49 4.10 -8.98 -8.38
CA ILE A 49 3.55 -10.33 -8.62
C ILE A 49 2.81 -10.37 -9.98
N ASN A 50 1.98 -9.37 -10.27
CA ASN A 50 1.21 -9.31 -11.51
C ASN A 50 2.07 -9.19 -12.78
N ARG A 51 3.32 -8.70 -12.68
CA ARG A 51 4.27 -8.69 -13.81
C ARG A 51 4.76 -10.08 -14.16
N TYR A 52 4.98 -10.94 -13.15
CA TYR A 52 5.47 -12.30 -13.34
C TYR A 52 4.34 -13.30 -13.58
N HIS A 53 3.21 -13.09 -12.94
CA HIS A 53 2.03 -13.95 -13.04
C HIS A 53 0.80 -13.07 -13.25
N SER A 54 0.26 -13.09 -14.47
CA SER A 54 -0.96 -12.33 -14.79
C SER A 54 -2.11 -12.76 -13.88
N ILE A 55 -2.55 -11.85 -13.02
CA ILE A 55 -3.69 -12.11 -12.13
C ILE A 55 -4.97 -11.91 -12.94
N PRO A 56 -5.85 -12.93 -13.06
CA PRO A 56 -7.04 -12.87 -13.92
C PRO A 56 -8.13 -11.94 -13.37
N ILE A 57 -7.94 -11.40 -12.17
CA ILE A 57 -8.89 -10.50 -11.49
C ILE A 57 -8.29 -9.10 -11.44
N ALA A 58 -9.11 -8.09 -11.69
CA ALA A 58 -8.66 -6.70 -11.55
C ALA A 58 -8.16 -6.44 -10.11
N ILE A 59 -6.93 -5.96 -9.98
CA ILE A 59 -6.25 -5.74 -8.69
C ILE A 59 -7.07 -4.85 -7.77
N THR A 60 -7.74 -3.83 -8.32
CA THR A 60 -8.65 -2.96 -7.57
C THR A 60 -9.77 -3.72 -6.88
N ASN A 61 -10.33 -4.77 -7.51
CA ASN A 61 -11.40 -5.56 -6.91
C ASN A 61 -10.91 -6.35 -5.68
N ILE A 62 -9.64 -6.75 -5.66
CA ILE A 62 -9.03 -7.40 -4.49
C ILE A 62 -8.99 -6.42 -3.31
N PHE A 63 -8.57 -5.18 -3.56
CA PHE A 63 -8.56 -4.14 -2.52
C PHE A 63 -9.97 -3.76 -2.09
N ASP A 64 -10.93 -3.62 -3.02
CA ASP A 64 -12.33 -3.36 -2.68
C ASP A 64 -12.90 -4.43 -1.74
N LEU A 65 -12.61 -5.71 -2.02
CA LEU A 65 -13.02 -6.83 -1.17
C LEU A 65 -12.38 -6.73 0.23
N LEU A 66 -11.06 -6.49 0.31
CA LEU A 66 -10.34 -6.40 1.58
C LEU A 66 -10.84 -5.22 2.43
N TYR A 67 -11.01 -4.04 1.86
CA TYR A 67 -11.57 -2.90 2.55
C TYR A 67 -13.03 -3.11 2.94
N GLY A 68 -13.83 -3.72 2.07
CA GLY A 68 -15.23 -4.08 2.36
C GLY A 68 -15.35 -5.02 3.55
N ILE A 69 -14.53 -6.07 3.62
CA ILE A 69 -14.48 -6.99 4.76
C ILE A 69 -14.06 -6.24 6.03
N MET A 70 -13.03 -5.41 5.98
CA MET A 70 -12.58 -4.63 7.14
C MET A 70 -13.68 -3.71 7.67
N LEU A 71 -14.39 -3.01 6.78
CA LEU A 71 -15.52 -2.15 7.18
C LEU A 71 -16.66 -2.95 7.79
N ALA A 72 -17.03 -4.09 7.19
CA ALA A 72 -18.07 -4.97 7.73
C ALA A 72 -17.72 -5.46 9.13
N LEU A 73 -16.47 -5.87 9.37
CA LEU A 73 -16.00 -6.28 10.69
C LEU A 73 -16.02 -5.14 11.71
N ILE A 74 -15.69 -3.93 11.30
CA ILE A 74 -15.77 -2.74 12.15
C ILE A 74 -17.23 -2.46 12.51
N LEU A 75 -18.14 -2.48 11.54
CA LEU A 75 -19.56 -2.26 11.78
C LEU A 75 -20.18 -3.31 12.70
N LEU A 76 -19.86 -4.59 12.49
CA LEU A 76 -20.32 -5.68 13.37
C LEU A 76 -19.84 -5.50 14.81
N LYS A 77 -18.59 -5.10 15.03
CA LYS A 77 -18.07 -4.82 16.37
C LYS A 77 -18.68 -3.56 16.98
N GLN A 78 -19.01 -2.58 16.14
CA GLN A 78 -19.64 -1.34 16.57
C GLN A 78 -21.08 -1.55 17.05
N LEU A 79 -21.84 -2.42 16.39
CA LEU A 79 -23.19 -2.79 16.84
C LEU A 79 -23.19 -3.43 18.24
N GLN A 80 -22.04 -3.94 18.69
CA GLN A 80 -21.85 -4.51 20.02
C GLN A 80 -21.35 -3.50 21.08
N SER A 81 -20.82 -2.33 20.67
CA SER A 81 -20.27 -1.34 21.60
C SER A 81 -20.29 0.08 21.01
N ASN A 82 -21.04 0.98 21.63
CA ASN A 82 -21.31 2.37 21.16
C ASN A 82 -20.10 3.34 21.18
N HIS A 83 -18.88 2.90 21.49
CA HIS A 83 -17.77 3.81 21.79
C HIS A 83 -16.84 4.20 20.63
N HIS A 84 -16.96 3.61 19.44
CA HIS A 84 -15.95 3.74 18.40
C HIS A 84 -16.20 4.89 17.40
N PHE A 85 -17.45 5.33 17.18
CA PHE A 85 -17.76 6.40 16.20
C PHE A 85 -17.06 7.72 16.51
N ARG A 86 -16.92 8.09 17.78
CA ARG A 86 -16.25 9.34 18.18
C ARG A 86 -14.76 9.38 17.77
N LYS A 87 -14.10 8.22 17.63
CA LYS A 87 -12.70 8.13 17.22
C LYS A 87 -12.52 8.32 15.70
N ILE A 88 -13.56 8.02 14.93
CA ILE A 88 -13.54 8.16 13.47
C ILE A 88 -13.56 9.64 13.07
N LEU A 89 -14.27 10.49 13.85
CA LEU A 89 -14.34 11.92 13.62
C LEU A 89 -13.06 12.60 14.17
N ASN A 90 -12.01 12.57 13.37
CA ASN A 90 -10.75 13.25 13.66
C ASN A 90 -10.32 14.11 12.46
N VAL A 91 -9.36 14.99 12.66
CA VAL A 91 -8.89 15.94 11.64
C VAL A 91 -8.47 15.23 10.34
N TYR A 92 -7.79 14.09 10.44
CA TYR A 92 -7.31 13.35 9.26
C TYR A 92 -8.48 12.77 8.45
N THR A 93 -9.47 12.21 9.11
CA THR A 93 -10.69 11.70 8.46
C THR A 93 -11.49 12.84 7.83
N CYS A 94 -11.56 14.00 8.50
CA CYS A 94 -12.22 15.17 7.92
C CYS A 94 -11.49 15.68 6.66
N ILE A 95 -10.18 15.77 6.68
CA ILE A 95 -9.38 16.19 5.50
C ILE A 95 -9.57 15.20 4.34
N THR A 96 -9.50 13.91 4.61
CA THR A 96 -9.70 12.88 3.56
C THR A 96 -11.14 12.84 3.06
N LEU A 97 -12.13 13.17 3.89
CA LEU A 97 -13.52 13.32 3.48
C LEU A 97 -13.70 14.54 2.55
N VAL A 98 -13.11 15.68 2.90
CA VAL A 98 -13.13 16.87 2.03
C VAL A 98 -12.48 16.57 0.68
N TRP A 99 -11.36 15.85 0.69
CA TRP A 99 -10.69 15.39 -0.53
C TRP A 99 -11.59 14.46 -1.36
N LEU A 100 -12.27 13.50 -0.74
CA LEU A 100 -13.22 12.62 -1.42
C LEU A 100 -14.38 13.41 -2.04
N LEU A 101 -14.96 14.36 -1.31
CA LEU A 101 -16.02 15.22 -1.83
C LEU A 101 -15.55 16.08 -3.01
N TYR A 102 -14.33 16.63 -2.93
CA TYR A 102 -13.72 17.34 -4.05
C TYR A 102 -13.57 16.44 -5.28
N CYS A 103 -13.08 15.22 -5.11
CA CYS A 103 -12.96 14.25 -6.21
C CYS A 103 -14.33 13.88 -6.81
N ILE A 104 -15.39 13.78 -5.97
CA ILE A 104 -16.76 13.51 -6.45
C ILE A 104 -17.31 14.69 -7.25
N ILE A 105 -17.11 15.91 -6.79
CA ILE A 105 -17.56 17.12 -7.50
C ILE A 105 -16.88 17.24 -8.87
N ASN A 106 -15.62 16.82 -8.98
CA ASN A 106 -14.89 16.82 -10.25
C ASN A 106 -15.42 15.81 -11.29
N ILE A 107 -16.43 15.01 -10.96
CA ILE A 107 -17.11 14.14 -11.93
C ILE A 107 -17.70 14.94 -13.11
N GLY A 108 -18.14 16.18 -12.83
CA GLY A 108 -18.71 17.07 -13.83
C GLY A 108 -17.71 17.82 -14.71
N ASN A 109 -16.41 17.73 -14.42
CA ASN A 109 -15.34 18.48 -15.10
C ASN A 109 -14.84 17.82 -16.40
N GLY A 110 -15.72 17.19 -17.18
CA GLY A 110 -15.41 16.65 -18.51
C GLY A 110 -15.12 17.78 -19.50
N ILE A 111 -13.87 18.26 -19.56
CA ILE A 111 -13.44 19.37 -20.46
C ILE A 111 -13.62 19.02 -21.95
N THR A 112 -13.77 17.75 -22.29
CA THR A 112 -13.81 17.26 -23.68
C THR A 112 -15.18 16.74 -24.15
N GLY A 113 -16.23 16.91 -23.38
CA GLY A 113 -17.58 16.46 -23.74
C GLY A 113 -17.84 14.95 -23.65
N GLU A 114 -16.82 14.13 -23.56
CA GLU A 114 -16.94 12.69 -23.35
C GLU A 114 -16.57 12.34 -21.92
N PHE A 115 -17.58 11.97 -21.15
CA PHE A 115 -17.41 11.54 -19.76
C PHE A 115 -17.29 10.02 -19.66
N TYR A 116 -16.11 9.55 -19.27
CA TYR A 116 -15.87 8.13 -19.03
C TYR A 116 -16.03 7.77 -17.55
N MET A 117 -17.25 7.48 -17.14
CA MET A 117 -17.59 7.07 -15.75
C MET A 117 -16.68 5.95 -15.25
N GLU A 118 -16.39 4.97 -16.06
CA GLU A 118 -15.55 3.84 -15.68
C GLU A 118 -14.10 4.27 -15.37
N ALA A 119 -13.51 5.13 -16.19
CA ALA A 119 -12.17 5.66 -15.98
C ALA A 119 -12.09 6.49 -14.69
N TRP A 120 -13.10 7.34 -14.45
CA TRP A 120 -13.20 8.14 -13.23
C TRP A 120 -13.32 7.26 -11.99
N LEU A 121 -14.19 6.24 -11.98
CA LEU A 121 -14.33 5.30 -10.88
C LEU A 121 -13.04 4.52 -10.61
N ARG A 122 -12.29 4.15 -11.64
CA ARG A 122 -10.99 3.46 -11.49
C ARG A 122 -9.97 4.34 -10.78
N ILE A 123 -9.97 5.65 -11.03
CA ILE A 123 -9.04 6.61 -10.42
C ILE A 123 -9.52 7.01 -9.02
N LEU A 124 -10.82 7.22 -8.82
CA LEU A 124 -11.39 7.64 -7.54
C LEU A 124 -11.04 6.68 -6.39
N ARG A 125 -11.07 5.36 -6.64
CA ARG A 125 -10.82 4.34 -5.63
C ARG A 125 -9.46 4.53 -4.94
N PRO A 126 -8.30 4.43 -5.64
CA PRO A 126 -7.00 4.54 -5.01
C PRO A 126 -6.67 5.96 -4.54
N TRP A 127 -7.22 7.00 -5.17
CA TRP A 127 -6.86 8.39 -4.86
C TRP A 127 -7.70 9.04 -3.75
N ALA A 128 -8.91 8.58 -3.54
CA ALA A 128 -9.80 9.17 -2.55
C ALA A 128 -10.48 8.15 -1.63
N LEU A 129 -11.04 7.06 -2.18
CA LEU A 129 -11.79 6.10 -1.38
C LEU A 129 -10.89 5.30 -0.43
N TYR A 130 -9.79 4.72 -0.91
CA TYR A 130 -8.89 3.94 -0.05
C TYR A 130 -8.19 4.78 1.02
N PRO A 131 -7.74 6.02 0.77
CA PRO A 131 -7.23 6.90 1.82
C PRO A 131 -8.21 7.14 2.95
N ILE A 132 -9.47 7.48 2.68
CA ILE A 132 -10.44 7.69 3.75
C ILE A 132 -10.76 6.39 4.52
N LEU A 133 -10.89 5.25 3.82
CA LEU A 133 -11.10 3.95 4.45
C LEU A 133 -9.91 3.57 5.35
N THR A 134 -8.69 3.80 4.88
CA THR A 134 -7.47 3.60 5.66
C THR A 134 -7.46 4.51 6.91
N CYS A 135 -7.79 5.78 6.77
CA CYS A 135 -7.88 6.70 7.91
C CYS A 135 -8.91 6.24 8.95
N ILE A 136 -10.08 5.78 8.53
CA ILE A 136 -11.12 5.25 9.42
C ILE A 136 -10.59 4.01 10.17
N ILE A 137 -10.01 3.05 9.47
CA ILE A 137 -9.51 1.81 10.05
C ILE A 137 -8.36 2.10 11.03
N LEU A 138 -7.43 2.96 10.64
CA LEU A 138 -6.30 3.36 11.49
C LEU A 138 -6.77 4.12 12.73
N SER A 139 -7.75 5.02 12.61
CA SER A 139 -8.30 5.79 13.75
C SER A 139 -8.87 4.89 14.85
N ILE A 140 -9.38 3.73 14.48
CA ILE A 140 -9.91 2.75 15.43
C ILE A 140 -8.79 1.92 16.05
N HIS A 141 -7.76 1.57 15.30
CA HIS A 141 -6.73 0.61 15.70
C HIS A 141 -5.44 1.26 16.22
N CYS A 142 -5.08 2.48 15.76
CA CYS A 142 -3.83 3.18 16.14
C CYS A 142 -3.74 3.59 17.61
N ASN A 143 -4.78 3.43 18.40
CA ASN A 143 -4.79 3.77 19.83
C ASN A 143 -3.96 2.81 20.70
N ARG A 144 -3.38 1.76 20.14
CA ARG A 144 -2.55 0.80 20.85
C ARG A 144 -1.09 0.93 20.39
N TYR A 145 -0.21 1.29 21.29
CA TYR A 145 1.23 1.35 21.05
C TYR A 145 1.76 0.06 20.38
N THR A 146 1.28 -1.10 20.85
CA THR A 146 1.62 -2.41 20.29
C THR A 146 1.31 -2.52 18.79
N PHE A 147 0.18 -1.96 18.35
CA PHE A 147 -0.18 -1.97 16.93
C PHE A 147 0.80 -1.13 16.11
N ILE A 148 1.07 0.10 16.53
CA ILE A 148 1.98 1.02 15.83
C ILE A 148 3.37 0.38 15.72
N HIS A 149 3.84 -0.25 16.79
CA HIS A 149 5.13 -0.91 16.83
C HIS A 149 5.26 -2.02 15.78
N TYR A 150 4.31 -2.97 15.75
CA TYR A 150 4.34 -4.05 14.76
C TYR A 150 4.11 -3.56 13.33
N PHE A 151 3.27 -2.54 13.16
CA PHE A 151 3.05 -1.95 11.84
C PHE A 151 4.31 -1.26 11.30
N LEU A 152 5.06 -0.55 12.13
CA LEU A 152 6.33 0.05 11.73
C LEU A 152 7.38 -1.02 11.38
N ILE A 153 7.46 -2.12 12.14
CA ILE A 153 8.37 -3.22 11.79
C ILE A 153 7.98 -3.82 10.43
N LEU A 154 6.70 -4.11 10.21
CA LEU A 154 6.22 -4.64 8.93
C LEU A 154 6.54 -3.68 7.78
N TRP A 155 6.25 -2.39 7.96
CA TRP A 155 6.57 -1.37 6.95
C TRP A 155 8.07 -1.29 6.68
N GLY A 156 8.90 -1.33 7.72
CA GLY A 156 10.34 -1.36 7.59
C GLY A 156 10.83 -2.55 6.76
N ILE A 157 10.31 -3.75 7.03
CA ILE A 157 10.64 -4.95 6.24
C ILE A 157 10.24 -4.77 4.77
N MET A 158 9.02 -4.28 4.49
CA MET A 158 8.57 -4.02 3.11
C MET A 158 9.44 -2.98 2.40
N THR A 159 9.86 -1.93 3.11
CA THR A 159 10.78 -0.90 2.58
C THR A 159 12.15 -1.51 2.23
N LEU A 160 12.71 -2.36 3.09
CA LEU A 160 13.99 -3.04 2.82
C LEU A 160 13.89 -3.97 1.61
N LEU A 161 12.82 -4.75 1.50
CA LEU A 161 12.58 -5.61 0.35
C LEU A 161 12.46 -4.79 -0.95
N ALA A 162 11.72 -3.68 -0.91
CA ALA A 162 11.56 -2.81 -2.06
C ALA A 162 12.89 -2.13 -2.46
N ALA A 163 13.67 -1.65 -1.49
CA ALA A 163 14.99 -1.08 -1.73
C ALA A 163 15.97 -2.12 -2.28
N ALA A 164 15.95 -3.36 -1.75
CA ALA A 164 16.78 -4.46 -2.24
C ALA A 164 16.46 -4.83 -3.70
N LYS A 165 15.18 -4.91 -4.06
CA LYS A 165 14.77 -5.15 -5.46
C LYS A 165 15.18 -3.98 -6.37
N GLY A 166 15.02 -2.73 -5.92
CA GLY A 166 15.48 -1.56 -6.66
C GLY A 166 17.01 -1.55 -6.85
N TYR A 167 17.77 -1.93 -5.81
CA TYR A 167 19.21 -2.12 -5.91
C TYR A 167 19.59 -3.20 -6.93
N TRP A 168 18.84 -4.32 -6.92
CA TRP A 168 19.04 -5.39 -7.90
C TRP A 168 18.82 -4.90 -9.33
N GLN A 169 17.70 -4.21 -9.57
CA GLN A 169 17.39 -3.63 -10.89
C GLN A 169 18.47 -2.66 -11.36
N LYS A 170 19.05 -1.86 -10.47
CA LYS A 170 20.10 -0.90 -10.80
C LYS A 170 21.41 -1.58 -11.18
N ASN A 171 21.85 -2.62 -10.45
CA ASN A 171 23.17 -3.22 -10.61
C ASN A 171 23.19 -4.41 -11.58
N LYS A 172 22.11 -5.19 -11.65
CA LYS A 172 22.00 -6.38 -12.51
C LYS A 172 21.14 -6.13 -13.75
N GLY A 173 20.44 -4.99 -13.80
CA GLY A 173 19.47 -4.70 -14.84
C GLY A 173 18.10 -5.31 -14.55
N PHE A 174 17.17 -5.05 -15.44
CA PHE A 174 15.84 -5.65 -15.44
C PHE A 174 15.90 -7.07 -15.97
N ASP A 175 15.11 -7.97 -15.39
CA ASP A 175 14.96 -9.31 -15.93
C ASP A 175 14.11 -9.34 -17.20
N SER A 176 14.02 -10.49 -17.88
CA SER A 176 13.30 -10.63 -19.15
C SER A 176 11.83 -10.25 -19.06
N THR A 177 11.19 -10.57 -17.94
CA THR A 177 9.77 -10.26 -17.68
C THR A 177 9.57 -8.77 -17.41
N GLU A 178 10.45 -8.15 -16.64
CA GLU A 178 10.42 -6.70 -16.39
C GLU A 178 10.69 -5.91 -17.67
N LEU A 179 11.63 -6.37 -18.50
CA LEU A 179 11.93 -5.75 -19.80
C LEU A 179 10.75 -5.84 -20.76
N SER A 180 10.11 -6.99 -20.89
CA SER A 180 8.93 -7.15 -21.73
C SER A 180 7.79 -6.24 -21.29
N TRP A 181 7.55 -6.14 -19.97
CA TRP A 181 6.58 -5.21 -19.41
C TRP A 181 6.95 -3.74 -19.67
N LEU A 182 8.22 -3.39 -19.49
CA LEU A 182 8.72 -2.02 -19.76
C LEU A 182 8.48 -1.62 -21.22
N TRP A 183 8.84 -2.46 -22.17
CA TRP A 183 8.65 -2.17 -23.59
C TRP A 183 7.16 -2.08 -23.97
N ALA A 184 6.30 -2.90 -23.35
CA ALA A 184 4.87 -2.87 -23.63
C ALA A 184 4.15 -1.64 -23.05
N TYR A 185 4.53 -1.19 -21.82
CA TYR A 185 3.73 -0.22 -21.07
C TYR A 185 4.52 0.93 -20.47
N GLY A 186 5.80 0.78 -20.17
CA GLY A 186 6.56 1.67 -19.31
C GLY A 186 7.70 2.45 -19.95
N ALA A 187 8.10 2.16 -21.20
CA ALA A 187 9.33 2.69 -21.79
C ALA A 187 9.40 4.23 -21.76
N ARG A 188 8.30 4.92 -22.10
CA ARG A 188 8.24 6.40 -22.15
C ARG A 188 8.44 7.07 -20.79
N THR A 189 8.13 6.41 -19.70
CA THR A 189 8.17 6.98 -18.33
C THR A 189 9.40 6.56 -17.54
N HIS A 190 10.04 5.45 -17.94
CA HIS A 190 11.20 4.88 -17.22
C HIS A 190 12.53 5.14 -17.93
N PHE A 191 12.55 5.21 -19.25
CA PHE A 191 13.73 5.63 -20.01
C PHE A 191 13.61 7.11 -20.36
N ILE A 192 14.24 7.96 -19.55
CA ILE A 192 14.23 9.41 -19.72
C ILE A 192 15.64 9.91 -20.08
N HIS A 193 15.76 11.12 -20.62
CA HIS A 193 17.06 11.70 -20.98
C HIS A 193 18.07 11.73 -19.85
N SER A 194 17.62 11.86 -18.59
CA SER A 194 18.51 11.88 -17.41
C SER A 194 18.89 10.49 -16.89
N GLY A 195 18.45 9.41 -17.51
CA GLY A 195 18.78 8.04 -17.13
C GLY A 195 17.58 7.10 -16.96
N ILE A 196 17.86 5.95 -16.38
CA ILE A 196 16.84 4.91 -16.12
C ILE A 196 16.22 5.15 -14.75
N ARG A 197 14.90 5.11 -14.67
CA ARG A 197 14.13 5.23 -13.45
C ARG A 197 13.69 3.84 -12.98
N TYR A 198 14.15 3.45 -11.78
CA TYR A 198 13.84 2.15 -11.20
C TYR A 198 12.51 2.20 -10.43
N PHE A 199 11.78 1.09 -10.44
CA PHE A 199 10.40 1.03 -9.91
C PHE A 199 10.18 -0.12 -8.91
N SER A 200 11.16 -1.01 -8.71
CA SER A 200 11.08 -2.13 -7.78
C SER A 200 9.81 -2.99 -8.00
N PHE A 201 8.98 -3.18 -6.98
CA PHE A 201 7.69 -3.89 -7.05
C PHE A 201 6.52 -2.98 -7.45
N PHE A 202 6.72 -1.66 -7.50
CA PHE A 202 5.65 -0.69 -7.72
C PHE A 202 5.24 -0.59 -9.19
N THR A 203 4.09 0.02 -9.44
CA THR A 203 3.55 0.25 -10.79
C THR A 203 4.49 1.11 -11.64
N ASP A 204 5.06 2.14 -11.01
CA ASP A 204 5.94 3.09 -11.67
C ASP A 204 7.00 3.66 -10.70
N ALA A 205 7.99 4.33 -11.26
CA ALA A 205 9.08 4.94 -10.50
C ALA A 205 8.63 6.10 -9.61
N GLY A 206 7.51 6.77 -9.95
CA GLY A 206 6.94 7.86 -9.15
C GLY A 206 6.39 7.35 -7.82
N LEU A 207 5.56 6.31 -7.87
CA LEU A 207 5.01 5.65 -6.68
C LEU A 207 6.11 5.01 -5.83
N PHE A 208 7.10 4.36 -6.47
CA PHE A 208 8.27 3.84 -5.75
C PHE A 208 9.01 4.96 -5.02
N GLY A 209 9.34 6.06 -5.71
CA GLY A 209 10.03 7.20 -5.11
C GLY A 209 9.25 7.84 -3.97
N ALA A 210 7.93 8.07 -4.14
CA ALA A 210 7.07 8.64 -3.10
C ALA A 210 6.99 7.74 -1.85
N SER A 211 6.82 6.43 -2.05
CA SER A 211 6.80 5.44 -0.97
C SER A 211 8.13 5.39 -0.22
N MET A 212 9.27 5.42 -0.94
CA MET A 212 10.60 5.43 -0.33
C MET A 212 10.88 6.76 0.38
N GLY A 213 10.46 7.90 -0.17
CA GLY A 213 10.55 9.20 0.47
C GLY A 213 9.77 9.27 1.78
N LEU A 214 8.55 8.74 1.78
CA LEU A 214 7.73 8.64 3.00
C LEU A 214 8.38 7.73 4.05
N SER A 215 8.89 6.57 3.63
CA SER A 215 9.63 5.66 4.52
C SER A 215 10.87 6.34 5.09
N CYS A 216 11.66 7.05 4.27
CA CYS A 216 12.80 7.83 4.74
C CYS A 216 12.41 8.80 5.85
N THR A 217 11.34 9.58 5.66
CA THR A 217 10.85 10.54 6.64
C THR A 217 10.44 9.86 7.94
N VAL A 218 9.53 8.90 7.86
CA VAL A 218 8.94 8.26 9.04
C VAL A 218 10.00 7.51 9.85
N PHE A 219 10.88 6.76 9.21
CA PHE A 219 11.89 5.98 9.93
C PHE A 219 13.03 6.84 10.48
N THR A 220 13.37 7.95 9.82
CA THR A 220 14.30 8.95 10.40
C THR A 220 13.71 9.56 11.67
N LEU A 221 12.44 9.96 11.66
CA LEU A 221 11.79 10.49 12.86
C LEU A 221 11.70 9.44 13.96
N THR A 222 11.27 8.22 13.62
CA THR A 222 11.14 7.12 14.58
C THR A 222 12.49 6.75 15.21
N PHE A 223 13.59 6.84 14.45
CA PHE A 223 14.95 6.65 14.97
C PHE A 223 15.26 7.58 16.15
N PHE A 224 14.90 8.86 16.07
CA PHE A 224 15.17 9.82 17.15
C PHE A 224 14.36 9.55 18.41
N TYR A 225 13.12 9.05 18.28
CA TYR A 225 12.24 8.78 19.41
C TYR A 225 12.41 7.39 20.03
N THR A 226 13.10 6.47 19.37
CA THR A 226 13.23 5.08 19.82
C THR A 226 14.38 4.94 20.82
N LYS A 227 14.06 4.44 22.04
CA LYS A 227 15.05 4.21 23.12
C LYS A 227 15.78 2.88 22.98
N ASN A 228 15.12 1.84 22.44
CA ASN A 228 15.71 0.52 22.26
C ASN A 228 16.75 0.56 21.12
N LEU A 229 18.01 0.21 21.44
CA LEU A 229 19.14 0.30 20.50
C LEU A 229 18.94 -0.55 19.24
N PHE A 230 18.43 -1.78 19.37
CA PHE A 230 18.22 -2.66 18.21
C PHE A 230 17.16 -2.10 17.26
N LEU A 231 16.04 -1.62 17.79
CA LEU A 231 15.00 -0.99 17.00
C LEU A 231 15.46 0.34 16.39
N ARG A 232 16.24 1.10 17.14
CA ARG A 232 16.84 2.34 16.68
C ARG A 232 17.75 2.10 15.49
N LEU A 233 18.63 1.10 15.54
CA LEU A 233 19.50 0.71 14.42
C LEU A 233 18.68 0.21 13.23
N PHE A 234 17.65 -0.62 13.48
CA PHE A 234 16.75 -1.07 12.43
C PHE A 234 16.10 0.11 11.71
N TYR A 235 15.54 1.08 12.42
CA TYR A 235 14.90 2.26 11.81
C TYR A 235 15.89 3.14 11.06
N LEU A 236 17.12 3.27 11.54
CA LEU A 236 18.19 3.96 10.82
C LEU A 236 18.47 3.29 9.46
N ILE A 237 18.65 1.97 9.46
CA ILE A 237 18.90 1.19 8.24
C ILE A 237 17.73 1.34 7.26
N VAL A 238 16.50 1.26 7.74
CA VAL A 238 15.29 1.42 6.91
C VAL A 238 15.19 2.85 6.35
N GLY A 239 15.48 3.86 7.16
CA GLY A 239 15.50 5.26 6.72
C GLY A 239 16.52 5.51 5.61
N MET A 240 17.75 4.96 5.77
CA MET A 240 18.80 5.03 4.73
C MET A 240 18.39 4.26 3.46
N ALA A 241 17.79 3.08 3.59
CA ALA A 241 17.28 2.30 2.46
C ALA A 241 16.15 3.05 1.73
N GLY A 242 15.27 3.73 2.47
CA GLY A 242 14.24 4.61 1.90
C GLY A 242 14.86 5.78 1.12
N PHE A 243 15.86 6.44 1.69
CA PHE A 243 16.58 7.52 1.00
C PHE A 243 17.27 7.01 -0.28
N TYR A 244 17.95 5.88 -0.21
CA TYR A 244 18.56 5.25 -1.37
C TYR A 244 17.52 4.91 -2.46
N GLY A 245 16.39 4.28 -2.09
CA GLY A 245 15.31 3.96 -3.02
C GLY A 245 14.70 5.19 -3.69
N LEU A 246 14.54 6.28 -2.92
CA LEU A 246 14.11 7.58 -3.45
C LEU A 246 15.07 8.10 -4.53
N LEU A 247 16.37 8.06 -4.28
CA LEU A 247 17.38 8.55 -5.24
C LEU A 247 17.35 7.73 -6.54
N ILE A 248 17.32 6.39 -6.47
CA ILE A 248 17.33 5.54 -7.67
C ILE A 248 16.01 5.59 -8.46
N SER A 249 14.90 6.00 -7.83
CA SER A 249 13.64 6.20 -8.53
C SER A 249 13.70 7.31 -9.59
N GLY A 250 14.65 8.24 -9.47
CA GLY A 250 14.78 9.40 -10.35
C GLY A 250 13.57 10.34 -10.32
N THR A 251 12.71 10.25 -9.29
CA THR A 251 11.47 11.04 -9.17
C THR A 251 11.73 12.32 -8.37
N ARG A 252 11.92 13.43 -9.08
CA ARG A 252 12.22 14.73 -8.44
C ARG A 252 11.13 15.20 -7.50
N SER A 253 9.85 15.05 -7.86
CA SER A 253 8.72 15.43 -7.00
C SER A 253 8.66 14.65 -5.70
N ALA A 254 9.15 13.41 -5.66
CA ALA A 254 9.16 12.59 -4.46
C ALA A 254 10.15 13.10 -3.39
N ILE A 255 11.15 13.91 -3.77
CA ILE A 255 12.09 14.54 -2.84
C ILE A 255 11.36 15.57 -1.94
N ALA A 256 10.26 16.13 -2.42
CA ALA A 256 9.45 17.05 -1.62
C ALA A 256 8.88 16.37 -0.36
N VAL A 257 8.66 15.04 -0.37
CA VAL A 257 8.09 14.30 0.76
C VAL A 257 9.01 14.36 2.00
N PRO A 258 10.29 13.94 1.94
CA PRO A 258 11.18 14.05 3.11
C PRO A 258 11.49 15.52 3.46
N ILE A 259 11.60 16.41 2.50
CA ILE A 259 11.84 17.85 2.79
C ILE A 259 10.66 18.43 3.58
N ALA A 260 9.43 18.23 3.10
CA ALA A 260 8.24 18.72 3.78
C ALA A 260 8.04 18.05 5.15
N GLY A 261 8.22 16.74 5.23
CA GLY A 261 8.01 15.99 6.47
C GLY A 261 9.03 16.32 7.55
N LEU A 262 10.32 16.37 7.22
CA LEU A 262 11.37 16.76 8.17
C LEU A 262 11.33 18.25 8.48
N GLY A 263 11.02 19.11 7.49
CA GLY A 263 10.86 20.55 7.69
C GLY A 263 9.71 20.86 8.64
N LEU A 264 8.55 20.22 8.47
CA LEU A 264 7.42 20.36 9.37
C LEU A 264 7.77 19.88 10.79
N PHE A 265 8.49 18.77 10.90
CA PHE A 265 8.96 18.28 12.20
C PHE A 265 9.84 19.31 12.90
N LEU A 266 10.83 19.87 12.21
CA LEU A 266 11.71 20.91 12.79
C LEU A 266 10.96 22.19 13.15
N PHE A 267 9.90 22.51 12.41
CA PHE A 267 9.08 23.69 12.71
C PHE A 267 8.21 23.50 13.96
N LEU A 268 7.78 22.27 14.24
CA LEU A 268 6.88 21.93 15.36
C LEU A 268 7.64 21.48 16.63
N SER A 269 8.93 21.16 16.53
CA SER A 269 9.80 20.77 17.68
C SER A 269 10.38 21.97 18.39
#